data_e12ab0539a08103eadf9f6197e923693
#
_entry.id   e12ab0539a08103eadf9f6197e923693
#
_cell.length_a   1.000
_cell.length_b   1.000
_cell.length_c   1.000
_cell.angle_alpha   90.00
_cell.angle_beta   90.00
_cell.angle_gamma   90.00
#
_symmetry.space_group_name_H-M   'P 1'
#
loop_
_entity.id
_entity.type
_entity.pdbx_description
1 polymer ?
#
loop_
_entity_poly.entity_id
_entity_poly.type
_entity_poly.pdbx_seq_one_letter_code
_entity_poly.pdbx_strand_id
1 'polypeptide(L)'
;REVIEFYKPNGDGEVRFVRENEVRKLANVMINPRHKLLLWLLFDIGENINSLLKLRKCDCVRQINGDTKLTEYRINLNHEILKRSRTPRSEITNYQETVEFLDNILKDLKDEDLIFNFQYRMAKKFLDRAVTITGVRCIPKGQKVTWKDLRSSMACDVLSKGWTTDEVNARLGHKPSSREIDKYVTFLAIDRHKPKKKIYEHNISKLTAELEETKEREKLFGRRLEQLQNKAEENESLREDLDKLREELKEYKERETPEYVYGKGYLSEKTKEAFNEFM
;
A
#
# COMPACT_ATOMS: atom_id res chain seq x y z
N ARG A 1 12.81 46.41 39.99
CA ARG A 1 13.29 45.03 39.64
C ARG A 1 12.37 44.55 38.53
N GLU A 2 12.81 44.67 37.26
CA GLU A 2 12.16 44.09 36.14
C GLU A 2 12.30 42.55 36.23
N VAL A 3 11.18 41.86 36.28
CA VAL A 3 11.13 40.40 36.20
C VAL A 3 11.34 40.10 34.74
N ILE A 4 12.55 39.66 34.36
CA ILE A 4 12.81 39.08 33.07
C ILE A 4 12.02 37.76 33.02
N GLU A 5 10.86 37.76 32.42
CA GLU A 5 10.17 36.54 32.06
C GLU A 5 11.02 35.78 31.06
N PHE A 6 11.70 34.72 31.55
CA PHE A 6 12.35 33.78 30.66
C PHE A 6 11.32 33.22 29.70
N TYR A 7 11.47 33.59 28.44
CA TYR A 7 10.69 33.04 27.33
C TYR A 7 10.83 31.51 27.37
N LYS A 8 9.82 30.83 27.88
CA LYS A 8 9.73 29.38 27.77
C LYS A 8 9.53 29.09 26.29
N PRO A 9 10.49 28.42 25.62
CA PRO A 9 10.26 28.02 24.23
C PRO A 9 9.00 27.16 24.18
N ASN A 10 8.03 27.63 23.41
CA ASN A 10 6.77 26.92 23.22
C ASN A 10 7.01 25.50 22.68
N GLY A 11 6.83 24.52 23.52
CA GLY A 11 6.92 23.10 23.23
C GLY A 11 8.26 22.52 23.67
N ASP A 12 8.18 21.51 24.50
CA ASP A 12 9.26 20.60 24.79
C ASP A 12 9.87 20.18 23.45
N GLY A 13 11.19 20.40 23.28
CA GLY A 13 11.92 20.08 22.05
C GLY A 13 11.93 18.60 21.69
N GLU A 14 10.93 17.88 22.16
CA GLU A 14 10.77 16.45 22.03
C GLU A 14 10.42 16.06 20.60
N VAL A 15 11.17 15.14 20.06
CA VAL A 15 10.93 14.57 18.74
C VAL A 15 9.68 13.71 18.78
N ARG A 16 8.75 13.99 17.90
CA ARG A 16 7.54 13.18 17.66
C ARG A 16 7.56 12.68 16.23
N PHE A 17 7.32 11.41 16.06
CA PHE A 17 7.31 10.79 14.72
C PHE A 17 6.35 9.61 14.65
N VAL A 18 6.05 9.17 13.44
CA VAL A 18 5.34 7.94 13.12
C VAL A 18 6.23 7.09 12.20
N ARG A 19 6.09 5.78 12.24
CA ARG A 19 6.84 4.87 11.39
C ARG A 19 6.21 4.76 9.99
N GLU A 20 6.97 4.29 9.02
CA GLU A 20 6.49 4.10 7.65
C GLU A 20 5.20 3.27 7.56
N ASN A 21 5.11 2.15 8.31
CA ASN A 21 3.91 1.32 8.33
C ASN A 21 2.67 2.06 8.89
N GLU A 22 2.86 3.03 9.76
CA GLU A 22 1.78 3.88 10.29
C GLU A 22 1.36 4.93 9.25
N VAL A 23 2.32 5.46 8.46
CA VAL A 23 2.02 6.33 7.31
C VAL A 23 1.19 5.56 6.27
N ARG A 24 1.53 4.30 5.98
CA ARG A 24 0.73 3.41 5.12
C ARG A 24 -0.70 3.24 5.63
N LYS A 25 -0.88 3.00 6.93
CA LYS A 25 -2.22 2.90 7.54
C LYS A 25 -3.03 4.18 7.35
N LEU A 26 -2.40 5.35 7.56
CA LEU A 26 -3.05 6.64 7.33
C LEU A 26 -3.44 6.83 5.86
N ALA A 27 -2.56 6.47 4.92
CA ALA A 27 -2.82 6.56 3.49
C ALA A 27 -3.97 5.63 3.05
N ASN A 28 -4.05 4.43 3.59
CA ASN A 28 -5.04 3.43 3.20
C ASN A 28 -6.49 3.86 3.48
N VAL A 29 -6.72 4.64 4.53
CA VAL A 29 -8.06 5.16 4.86
C VAL A 29 -8.43 6.44 4.12
N MET A 30 -7.48 7.06 3.41
CA MET A 30 -7.74 8.22 2.56
C MET A 30 -8.29 7.78 1.22
N ILE A 31 -9.43 8.30 0.79
CA ILE A 31 -10.06 7.92 -0.49
C ILE A 31 -9.43 8.70 -1.65
N ASN A 32 -9.19 10.01 -1.47
CA ASN A 32 -8.72 10.88 -2.54
C ASN A 32 -7.22 10.67 -2.82
N PRO A 33 -6.81 10.36 -4.07
CA PRO A 33 -5.41 10.15 -4.43
C PRO A 33 -4.49 11.34 -4.11
N ARG A 34 -4.99 12.60 -4.25
CA ARG A 34 -4.20 13.80 -3.91
C ARG A 34 -3.95 13.93 -2.41
N HIS A 35 -4.85 13.43 -1.55
CA HIS A 35 -4.62 13.38 -0.11
C HIS A 35 -3.52 12.36 0.24
N LYS A 36 -3.55 11.19 -0.41
CA LYS A 36 -2.52 10.17 -0.27
C LYS A 36 -1.17 10.69 -0.75
N LEU A 37 -1.14 11.32 -1.93
CA LEU A 37 0.07 11.93 -2.45
C LEU A 37 0.65 12.96 -1.49
N LEU A 38 -0.13 13.87 -0.94
CA LEU A 38 0.37 14.87 -0.01
C LEU A 38 1.00 14.23 1.24
N LEU A 39 0.37 13.19 1.77
CA LEU A 39 0.88 12.45 2.91
C LEU A 39 2.24 11.80 2.61
N TRP A 40 2.31 11.05 1.50
CA TRP A 40 3.53 10.37 1.08
C TRP A 40 4.62 11.36 0.68
N LEU A 41 4.31 12.38 -0.09
CA LEU A 41 5.27 13.37 -0.55
C LEU A 41 5.91 14.12 0.64
N LEU A 42 5.12 14.46 1.67
CA LEU A 42 5.65 15.10 2.86
C LEU A 42 6.53 14.14 3.66
N PHE A 43 6.14 12.88 3.79
CA PHE A 43 6.95 11.85 4.44
C PHE A 43 8.22 11.52 3.65
N ASP A 44 8.17 11.56 2.32
CA ASP A 44 9.31 11.28 1.46
C ASP A 44 10.33 12.42 1.46
N ILE A 45 9.89 13.63 1.13
CA ILE A 45 10.78 14.79 0.94
C ILE A 45 11.04 15.53 2.25
N GLY A 46 10.13 15.45 3.20
CA GLY A 46 10.24 16.14 4.48
C GLY A 46 10.09 17.66 4.39
N GLU A 47 9.50 18.23 3.34
CA GLU A 47 9.28 19.67 3.24
C GLU A 47 8.02 20.11 4.00
N ASN A 48 7.89 21.40 4.23
CA ASN A 48 6.75 22.01 4.92
C ASN A 48 5.49 21.82 4.10
N ILE A 49 4.38 21.47 4.72
CA ILE A 49 3.09 21.30 4.02
C ILE A 49 2.70 22.52 3.20
N ASN A 50 2.89 23.74 3.73
CA ASN A 50 2.56 24.96 3.01
C ASN A 50 3.41 25.20 1.76
N SER A 51 4.63 24.64 1.72
CA SER A 51 5.48 24.63 0.54
C SER A 51 4.98 23.60 -0.46
N LEU A 52 4.68 22.38 -0.02
CA LEU A 52 4.18 21.33 -0.89
C LEU A 52 2.84 21.68 -1.55
N LEU A 53 1.96 22.37 -0.84
CA LEU A 53 0.67 22.83 -1.39
C LEU A 53 0.80 23.86 -2.54
N LYS A 54 1.99 24.42 -2.75
CA LYS A 54 2.27 25.36 -3.85
C LYS A 54 2.91 24.70 -5.07
N LEU A 55 3.22 23.38 -4.99
CA LEU A 55 3.85 22.67 -6.08
C LEU A 55 2.95 22.64 -7.32
N ARG A 56 3.55 22.92 -8.47
CA ARG A 56 2.96 22.80 -9.80
C ARG A 56 3.49 21.55 -10.48
N LYS A 57 2.86 21.14 -11.56
CA LYS A 57 3.33 20.00 -12.35
C LYS A 57 4.75 20.24 -12.87
N CYS A 58 5.07 21.42 -13.35
CA CYS A 58 6.42 21.78 -13.86
C CYS A 58 7.54 21.64 -12.82
N ASP A 59 7.21 21.65 -11.52
CA ASP A 59 8.18 21.42 -10.45
C ASP A 59 8.54 19.93 -10.28
N CYS A 60 7.80 19.01 -10.91
CA CYS A 60 7.97 17.57 -10.80
C CYS A 60 8.50 16.98 -12.11
N VAL A 61 9.77 16.64 -12.15
CA VAL A 61 10.41 16.08 -13.34
C VAL A 61 10.57 14.58 -13.19
N ARG A 62 9.90 13.83 -14.07
CA ARG A 62 10.00 12.36 -14.11
C ARG A 62 11.35 11.95 -14.70
N GLN A 63 12.03 11.05 -14.06
CA GLN A 63 13.30 10.49 -14.54
C GLN A 63 13.43 9.01 -14.21
N ILE A 64 14.38 8.34 -14.84
CA ILE A 64 14.73 6.94 -14.55
C ILE A 64 16.10 6.97 -13.85
N ASN A 65 16.17 6.34 -12.70
CA ASN A 65 17.41 6.18 -11.97
C ASN A 65 18.41 5.33 -12.78
N GLY A 66 19.63 5.84 -12.93
CA GLY A 66 20.67 5.18 -13.72
C GLY A 66 21.09 3.81 -13.18
N ASP A 67 21.10 3.64 -11.86
CA ASP A 67 21.58 2.44 -11.18
C ASP A 67 20.47 1.42 -10.97
N THR A 68 19.34 1.86 -10.40
CA THR A 68 18.23 0.96 -10.05
C THR A 68 17.27 0.68 -11.19
N LYS A 69 17.33 1.47 -12.27
CA LYS A 69 16.37 1.45 -13.41
C LYS A 69 14.92 1.71 -13.01
N LEU A 70 14.67 2.14 -11.79
CA LEU A 70 13.35 2.50 -11.30
C LEU A 70 12.99 3.93 -11.72
N THR A 71 11.70 4.15 -11.89
CA THR A 71 11.16 5.50 -12.10
C THR A 71 11.19 6.26 -10.77
N GLU A 72 11.65 7.52 -10.83
CA GLU A 72 11.66 8.46 -9.72
C GLU A 72 11.26 9.85 -10.20
N TYR A 73 10.89 10.71 -9.28
CA TYR A 73 10.63 12.11 -9.56
C TYR A 73 11.65 12.98 -8.87
N ARG A 74 12.19 13.95 -9.63
CA ARG A 74 12.94 15.07 -9.08
C ARG A 74 11.96 16.22 -8.82
N ILE A 75 11.83 16.62 -7.56
CA ILE A 75 10.95 17.68 -7.11
C ILE A 75 11.79 18.94 -6.90
N ASN A 76 11.53 19.97 -7.69
CA ASN A 76 12.25 21.23 -7.64
C ASN A 76 11.59 22.17 -6.63
N LEU A 77 12.29 22.47 -5.56
CA LEU A 77 11.86 23.35 -4.49
C LEU A 77 12.53 24.71 -4.65
N ASN A 78 11.90 25.61 -5.38
CA ASN A 78 12.40 26.94 -5.68
C ASN A 78 12.03 27.98 -4.59
N HIS A 79 12.54 29.22 -4.71
CA HIS A 79 12.30 30.30 -3.74
C HIS A 79 10.84 30.69 -3.58
N GLU A 80 10.01 30.54 -4.61
CA GLU A 80 8.59 30.91 -4.57
C GLU A 80 7.78 29.93 -3.73
N ILE A 81 8.20 28.67 -3.71
CA ILE A 81 7.56 27.58 -2.96
C ILE A 81 8.02 27.62 -1.50
N LEU A 82 9.30 27.82 -1.29
CA LEU A 82 9.92 27.70 0.03
C LEU A 82 9.68 28.92 0.92
N LYS A 83 9.79 28.72 2.22
CA LYS A 83 9.92 29.83 3.17
C LYS A 83 11.26 30.55 2.96
N ARG A 84 11.27 31.89 3.17
CA ARG A 84 12.44 32.77 2.95
C ARG A 84 13.76 32.30 3.59
N SER A 85 13.69 31.52 4.65
CA SER A 85 14.87 31.03 5.40
C SER A 85 15.45 29.71 4.87
N ARG A 86 14.87 29.16 3.79
CA ARG A 86 15.30 27.84 3.26
C ARG A 86 16.04 27.98 1.95
N THR A 87 17.01 27.10 1.76
CA THR A 87 17.78 27.02 0.52
C THR A 87 16.98 26.29 -0.55
N PRO A 88 16.87 26.84 -1.77
CA PRO A 88 16.32 26.13 -2.91
C PRO A 88 17.11 24.86 -3.18
N ARG A 89 16.39 23.82 -3.56
CA ARG A 89 16.99 22.51 -3.81
C ARG A 89 16.08 21.65 -4.67
N SER A 90 16.63 20.57 -5.17
CA SER A 90 15.88 19.52 -5.84
C SER A 90 16.01 18.23 -5.04
N GLU A 91 14.89 17.55 -4.79
CA GLU A 91 14.85 16.31 -4.04
C GLU A 91 14.32 15.19 -4.92
N ILE A 92 14.90 14.00 -4.76
CA ILE A 92 14.46 12.79 -5.47
C ILE A 92 13.51 12.00 -4.58
N THR A 93 12.44 11.47 -5.16
CA THR A 93 11.51 10.59 -4.43
C THR A 93 12.16 9.24 -4.13
N ASN A 94 11.98 8.75 -2.90
CA ASN A 94 12.54 7.47 -2.44
C ASN A 94 11.49 6.37 -2.35
N TYR A 95 10.20 6.74 -2.29
CA TYR A 95 9.10 5.78 -2.09
C TYR A 95 8.33 5.59 -3.39
N GLN A 96 8.12 4.33 -3.75
CA GLN A 96 7.39 3.95 -4.96
C GLN A 96 5.95 4.45 -4.93
N GLU A 97 5.32 4.49 -3.75
CA GLU A 97 3.98 5.03 -3.58
C GLU A 97 3.88 6.50 -3.99
N THR A 98 4.91 7.30 -3.66
CA THR A 98 4.97 8.70 -4.10
C THR A 98 5.01 8.79 -5.62
N VAL A 99 5.81 7.94 -6.27
CA VAL A 99 5.95 7.88 -7.73
C VAL A 99 4.63 7.50 -8.40
N GLU A 100 3.97 6.45 -7.92
CA GLU A 100 2.69 5.95 -8.47
C GLU A 100 1.58 7.02 -8.40
N PHE A 101 1.48 7.72 -7.26
CA PHE A 101 0.50 8.79 -7.12
C PHE A 101 0.83 9.99 -7.99
N LEU A 102 2.11 10.36 -8.16
CA LEU A 102 2.54 11.42 -9.07
C LEU A 102 2.23 11.03 -10.52
N ASP A 103 2.61 9.83 -10.96
CA ASP A 103 2.31 9.34 -12.31
C ASP A 103 0.81 9.41 -12.63
N ASN A 104 -0.04 9.06 -11.67
CA ASN A 104 -1.49 9.10 -11.88
C ASN A 104 -2.06 10.51 -11.92
N ILE A 105 -1.59 11.40 -11.06
CA ILE A 105 -2.16 12.75 -10.92
C ILE A 105 -1.64 13.70 -11.99
N LEU A 106 -0.35 13.59 -12.36
CA LEU A 106 0.28 14.52 -13.30
C LEU A 106 -0.17 14.30 -14.75
N LYS A 107 -0.75 13.15 -15.09
CA LYS A 107 -1.26 12.87 -16.45
C LYS A 107 -2.29 13.90 -16.91
N ASP A 108 -3.17 14.29 -16.01
CA ASP A 108 -4.33 15.13 -16.31
C ASP A 108 -4.09 16.64 -16.06
N LEU A 109 -2.88 17.02 -15.63
CA LEU A 109 -2.53 18.39 -15.31
C LEU A 109 -1.73 19.05 -16.43
N LYS A 110 -1.91 20.38 -16.58
CA LYS A 110 -1.02 21.24 -17.37
C LYS A 110 0.17 21.67 -16.51
N ASP A 111 1.26 22.08 -17.14
CA ASP A 111 2.50 22.39 -16.43
C ASP A 111 2.37 23.49 -15.37
N GLU A 112 1.47 24.47 -15.60
CA GLU A 112 1.19 25.57 -14.67
C GLU A 112 0.20 25.20 -13.55
N ASP A 113 -0.48 24.05 -13.65
CA ASP A 113 -1.51 23.65 -12.70
C ASP A 113 -0.89 23.25 -11.37
N LEU A 114 -1.56 23.63 -10.29
CA LEU A 114 -1.22 23.15 -8.95
C LEU A 114 -1.56 21.67 -8.81
N ILE A 115 -0.62 20.90 -8.25
CA ILE A 115 -0.85 19.48 -7.93
C ILE A 115 -1.97 19.34 -6.89
N PHE A 116 -1.99 20.23 -5.92
CA PHE A 116 -2.95 20.24 -4.82
C PHE A 116 -3.94 21.40 -4.99
N ASN A 117 -5.20 21.10 -5.30
CA ASN A 117 -6.28 22.07 -5.49
C ASN A 117 -7.02 22.40 -4.18
N PHE A 118 -6.35 22.28 -3.04
CA PHE A 118 -6.91 22.57 -1.72
C PHE A 118 -5.89 23.25 -0.80
N GLN A 119 -6.40 23.93 0.23
CA GLN A 119 -5.60 24.68 1.18
C GLN A 119 -5.27 23.86 2.44
N TYR A 120 -4.37 24.37 3.28
CA TYR A 120 -3.96 23.80 4.55
C TYR A 120 -5.13 23.39 5.47
N ARG A 121 -6.21 24.19 5.53
CA ARG A 121 -7.38 23.87 6.36
C ARG A 121 -8.02 22.54 5.96
N MET A 122 -8.13 22.28 4.66
CA MET A 122 -8.62 21.00 4.15
C MET A 122 -7.63 19.88 4.43
N ALA A 123 -6.34 20.13 4.19
CA ALA A 123 -5.28 19.17 4.49
C ALA A 123 -5.30 18.73 5.95
N LYS A 124 -5.50 19.68 6.89
CA LYS A 124 -5.65 19.37 8.30
C LYS A 124 -6.85 18.46 8.57
N LYS A 125 -8.02 18.77 7.97
CA LYS A 125 -9.25 17.99 8.19
C LYS A 125 -9.10 16.52 7.76
N PHE A 126 -8.54 16.24 6.58
CA PHE A 126 -8.42 14.86 6.15
C PHE A 126 -7.34 14.08 6.91
N LEU A 127 -6.25 14.74 7.33
CA LEU A 127 -5.29 14.08 8.24
C LEU A 127 -5.94 13.76 9.58
N ASP A 128 -6.64 14.73 10.17
CA ASP A 128 -7.35 14.55 11.44
C ASP A 128 -8.34 13.39 11.37
N ARG A 129 -9.09 13.29 10.27
CA ARG A 129 -10.02 12.18 10.01
C ARG A 129 -9.28 10.84 9.90
N ALA A 130 -8.21 10.78 9.13
CA ALA A 130 -7.41 9.56 8.97
C ALA A 130 -6.83 9.08 10.31
N VAL A 131 -6.27 10.00 11.10
CA VAL A 131 -5.76 9.73 12.45
C VAL A 131 -6.85 9.21 13.39
N THR A 132 -8.06 9.75 13.30
CA THR A 132 -9.19 9.30 14.11
C THR A 132 -9.64 7.89 13.74
N ILE A 133 -9.73 7.59 12.43
CA ILE A 133 -10.17 6.27 11.94
C ILE A 133 -9.12 5.19 12.26
N THR A 134 -7.83 5.48 12.07
CA THR A 134 -6.75 4.50 12.23
C THR A 134 -6.28 4.33 13.66
N GLY A 135 -6.54 5.31 14.53
CA GLY A 135 -5.99 5.33 15.88
C GLY A 135 -4.48 5.58 15.96
N VAL A 136 -3.80 5.88 14.84
CA VAL A 136 -2.35 6.13 14.80
C VAL A 136 -1.98 7.30 15.72
N ARG A 137 -0.89 7.13 16.45
CA ARG A 137 -0.35 8.12 17.40
C ARG A 137 1.14 8.27 17.22
N CYS A 138 1.65 9.45 17.56
CA CYS A 138 3.08 9.73 17.55
C CYS A 138 3.82 8.96 18.64
N ILE A 139 5.01 8.53 18.35
CA ILE A 139 5.97 8.00 19.29
C ILE A 139 6.84 9.18 19.80
N PRO A 140 7.23 9.23 21.09
CA PRO A 140 7.01 8.23 22.14
C PRO A 140 5.71 8.40 22.94
N LYS A 141 5.12 9.59 23.01
CA LYS A 141 4.07 9.93 23.99
C LYS A 141 2.62 9.72 23.52
N GLY A 142 2.41 9.15 22.36
CA GLY A 142 1.06 8.84 21.88
C GLY A 142 0.19 10.06 21.51
N GLN A 143 0.81 11.21 21.20
CA GLN A 143 0.08 12.40 20.80
C GLN A 143 -0.56 12.22 19.41
N LYS A 144 -1.54 13.08 19.10
CA LYS A 144 -2.16 13.15 17.79
C LYS A 144 -1.14 13.54 16.71
N VAL A 145 -1.17 12.85 15.58
CA VAL A 145 -0.27 13.11 14.45
C VAL A 145 -0.63 14.43 13.77
N THR A 146 0.38 15.23 13.48
CA THR A 146 0.26 16.48 12.71
C THR A 146 1.18 16.45 11.49
N TRP A 147 0.98 17.37 10.55
CA TRP A 147 1.87 17.50 9.39
C TRP A 147 3.33 17.77 9.76
N LYS A 148 3.57 18.46 10.87
CA LYS A 148 4.94 18.69 11.38
C LYS A 148 5.60 17.37 11.82
N ASP A 149 4.81 16.47 12.41
CA ASP A 149 5.32 15.19 12.88
C ASP A 149 5.74 14.28 11.72
N LEU A 150 5.06 14.35 10.58
CA LEU A 150 5.44 13.61 9.37
C LEU A 150 6.80 14.05 8.81
N ARG A 151 7.13 15.34 8.88
CA ARG A 151 8.47 15.83 8.54
C ARG A 151 9.53 15.28 9.50
N SER A 152 9.24 15.25 10.80
CA SER A 152 10.09 14.61 11.80
C SER A 152 10.20 13.10 11.55
N SER A 153 9.12 12.48 11.11
CA SER A 153 9.08 11.07 10.75
C SER A 153 10.03 10.73 9.61
N MET A 154 10.05 11.55 8.54
CA MET A 154 11.02 11.39 7.46
C MET A 154 12.46 11.43 8.00
N ALA A 155 12.80 12.45 8.79
CA ALA A 155 14.15 12.56 9.34
C ALA A 155 14.54 11.34 10.20
N CYS A 156 13.64 10.85 11.06
CA CYS A 156 13.86 9.67 11.86
C CYS A 156 13.99 8.41 11.01
N ASP A 157 13.17 8.27 9.99
CA ASP A 157 13.14 7.11 9.10
C ASP A 157 14.45 6.98 8.30
N VAL A 158 14.87 8.05 7.60
CA VAL A 158 16.09 8.01 6.81
C VAL A 158 17.36 7.89 7.67
N LEU A 159 17.40 8.52 8.85
CA LEU A 159 18.48 8.30 9.81
C LEU A 159 18.54 6.84 10.29
N SER A 160 17.40 6.20 10.51
CA SER A 160 17.33 4.79 10.88
C SER A 160 17.80 3.87 9.75
N LYS A 161 17.63 4.29 8.49
CA LYS A 161 18.10 3.61 7.27
C LYS A 161 19.57 3.87 6.96
N GLY A 162 20.27 4.65 7.79
CA GLY A 162 21.73 4.84 7.73
C GLY A 162 22.18 6.11 7.02
N TRP A 163 21.28 7.02 6.67
CA TRP A 163 21.66 8.33 6.14
C TRP A 163 22.48 9.12 7.17
N THR A 164 23.41 9.88 6.68
CA THR A 164 24.22 10.78 7.52
C THR A 164 23.40 11.99 7.96
N THR A 165 23.86 12.64 9.04
CA THR A 165 23.24 13.89 9.52
C THR A 165 23.26 14.99 8.48
N ASP A 166 24.33 15.06 7.69
CA ASP A 166 24.50 16.09 6.66
C ASP A 166 23.54 15.86 5.48
N GLU A 167 23.37 14.61 5.04
CA GLU A 167 22.38 14.26 4.00
C GLU A 167 20.97 14.60 4.45
N VAL A 168 20.60 14.30 5.69
CA VAL A 168 19.27 14.62 6.23
C VAL A 168 19.08 16.13 6.40
N ASN A 169 20.12 16.86 6.86
CA ASN A 169 20.07 18.32 6.91
C ASN A 169 19.88 18.94 5.54
N ALA A 170 20.61 18.47 4.53
CA ALA A 170 20.48 18.92 3.16
C ALA A 170 19.03 18.67 2.66
N ARG A 171 18.52 17.44 2.84
CA ARG A 171 17.15 17.08 2.44
C ARG A 171 16.08 17.91 3.14
N LEU A 172 16.26 18.24 4.40
CA LEU A 172 15.36 19.15 5.13
C LEU A 172 15.52 20.63 4.72
N GLY A 173 16.53 20.96 3.91
CA GLY A 173 16.85 22.34 3.54
C GLY A 173 17.27 23.19 4.73
N HIS A 174 17.96 22.60 5.69
CA HIS A 174 18.58 23.31 6.80
C HIS A 174 19.90 23.94 6.33
N LYS A 175 20.30 25.01 6.98
CA LYS A 175 21.65 25.57 6.78
C LYS A 175 22.70 24.55 7.27
N PRO A 176 23.87 24.48 6.65
CA PRO A 176 24.95 23.53 7.06
C PRO A 176 25.33 23.62 8.55
N SER A 177 25.24 24.81 9.16
CA SER A 177 25.51 25.03 10.58
C SER A 177 24.32 24.75 11.51
N SER A 178 23.21 24.24 10.99
CA SER A 178 22.00 24.03 11.76
C SER A 178 22.12 22.80 12.67
N ARG A 179 21.91 22.99 13.96
CA ARG A 179 21.85 21.92 14.95
C ARG A 179 20.45 21.33 15.15
N GLU A 180 19.50 21.70 14.28
CA GLU A 180 18.13 21.16 14.37
C GLU A 180 18.06 19.64 14.20
N ILE A 181 19.06 19.05 13.55
CA ILE A 181 19.17 17.61 13.36
C ILE A 181 19.57 16.89 14.66
N ASP A 182 20.32 17.55 15.56
CA ASP A 182 20.88 16.94 16.76
C ASP A 182 19.79 16.33 17.65
N LYS A 183 18.62 16.95 17.69
CA LYS A 183 17.46 16.42 18.45
C LYS A 183 17.01 15.05 17.93
N TYR A 184 17.03 14.82 16.61
CA TYR A 184 16.69 13.51 16.02
C TYR A 184 17.78 12.48 16.31
N VAL A 185 19.04 12.90 16.17
CA VAL A 185 20.20 12.05 16.45
C VAL A 185 20.22 11.66 17.92
N THR A 186 20.02 12.62 18.83
CA THR A 186 19.95 12.36 20.27
C THR A 186 18.80 11.45 20.62
N PHE A 187 17.63 11.69 20.06
CA PHE A 187 16.45 10.87 20.27
C PHE A 187 16.66 9.42 19.80
N LEU A 188 17.17 9.24 18.59
CA LEU A 188 17.48 7.91 18.05
C LEU A 188 18.67 7.24 18.76
N ALA A 189 19.58 8.03 19.35
CA ALA A 189 20.71 7.53 20.12
C ALA A 189 20.30 6.94 21.48
N ILE A 190 19.20 7.37 22.06
CA ILE A 190 18.63 6.76 23.27
C ILE A 190 18.26 5.30 23.02
N ASP A 191 17.81 4.95 21.80
CA ASP A 191 17.58 3.57 21.38
C ASP A 191 18.85 2.82 20.95
N ARG A 192 20.00 3.50 20.90
CA ARG A 192 21.29 2.95 20.41
C ARG A 192 22.05 2.07 21.37
N HIS A 193 21.57 1.78 22.57
CA HIS A 193 22.22 0.82 23.48
C HIS A 193 22.32 -0.60 22.90
N LYS A 194 21.67 -0.85 21.75
CA LYS A 194 21.87 -2.09 20.96
C LYS A 194 22.80 -1.79 19.79
N PRO A 195 23.92 -2.51 19.60
CA PRO A 195 24.81 -2.30 18.47
C PRO A 195 24.03 -2.37 17.15
N LYS A 196 24.01 -1.27 16.37
CA LYS A 196 23.27 -1.17 15.09
C LYS A 196 23.50 -2.39 14.19
N LYS A 197 24.74 -2.86 14.09
CA LYS A 197 25.12 -4.01 13.29
C LYS A 197 24.32 -5.27 13.66
N LYS A 198 24.15 -5.57 14.95
CA LYS A 198 23.39 -6.75 15.41
C LYS A 198 21.89 -6.65 15.11
N ILE A 199 21.34 -5.43 15.12
CA ILE A 199 19.93 -5.20 14.77
C ILE A 199 19.71 -5.42 13.27
N TYR A 200 20.60 -4.93 12.42
CA TYR A 200 20.53 -5.14 10.97
C TYR A 200 20.72 -6.61 10.61
N GLU A 201 21.71 -7.27 11.17
CA GLU A 201 21.96 -8.69 10.96
C GLU A 201 20.76 -9.55 11.40
N HIS A 202 20.15 -9.21 12.53
CA HIS A 202 18.94 -9.90 13.00
C HIS A 202 17.74 -9.63 12.11
N ASN A 203 17.52 -8.39 11.67
CA ASN A 203 16.42 -8.06 10.78
C ASN A 203 16.59 -8.66 9.39
N ILE A 204 17.81 -8.68 8.84
CA ILE A 204 18.12 -9.33 7.57
C ILE A 204 17.89 -10.85 7.69
N SER A 205 18.38 -11.49 8.74
CA SER A 205 18.17 -12.93 8.94
C SER A 205 16.69 -13.27 9.13
N LYS A 206 15.93 -12.43 9.82
CA LYS A 206 14.49 -12.59 9.97
C LYS A 206 13.75 -12.43 8.64
N LEU A 207 14.07 -11.39 7.86
CA LEU A 207 13.48 -11.16 6.54
C LEU A 207 13.84 -12.26 5.53
N THR A 208 15.07 -12.77 5.58
CA THR A 208 15.47 -13.89 4.73
C THR A 208 14.73 -15.17 5.10
N ALA A 209 14.54 -15.45 6.40
CA ALA A 209 13.74 -16.58 6.86
C ALA A 209 12.26 -16.46 6.47
N GLU A 210 11.66 -15.27 6.62
CA GLU A 210 10.28 -15.00 6.19
C GLU A 210 10.13 -15.12 4.66
N LEU A 211 11.14 -14.71 3.91
CA LEU A 211 11.16 -14.84 2.44
C LEU A 211 11.29 -16.30 1.99
N GLU A 212 12.11 -17.07 2.65
CA GLU A 212 12.23 -18.52 2.40
C GLU A 212 10.93 -19.25 2.74
N GLU A 213 10.33 -18.96 3.88
CA GLU A 213 9.02 -19.51 4.27
C GLU A 213 7.92 -19.16 3.25
N THR A 214 7.92 -17.92 2.77
CA THR A 214 6.95 -17.49 1.74
C THR A 214 7.17 -18.23 0.42
N LYS A 215 8.41 -18.39 -0.02
CA LYS A 215 8.75 -19.17 -1.22
C LYS A 215 8.36 -20.64 -1.09
N GLU A 216 8.52 -21.22 0.08
CA GLU A 216 8.09 -22.61 0.32
C GLU A 216 6.56 -22.73 0.27
N ARG A 217 5.83 -21.77 0.87
CA ARG A 217 4.38 -21.71 0.75
C ARG A 217 3.92 -21.55 -0.69
N GLU A 218 4.54 -20.67 -1.47
CA GLU A 218 4.24 -20.49 -2.89
C GLU A 218 4.45 -21.81 -3.69
N LYS A 219 5.54 -22.54 -3.42
CA LYS A 219 5.78 -23.85 -4.05
C LYS A 219 4.71 -24.87 -3.67
N LEU A 220 4.28 -24.90 -2.41
CA LEU A 220 3.20 -25.77 -1.96
C LEU A 220 1.86 -25.40 -2.60
N PHE A 221 1.54 -24.13 -2.70
CA PHE A 221 0.36 -23.64 -3.40
C PHE A 221 0.39 -23.99 -4.88
N GLY A 222 1.55 -23.82 -5.55
CA GLY A 222 1.71 -24.20 -6.95
C GLY A 222 1.43 -25.70 -7.18
N ARG A 223 2.01 -26.58 -6.36
CA ARG A 223 1.73 -28.02 -6.44
C ARG A 223 0.25 -28.36 -6.18
N ARG A 224 -0.39 -27.67 -5.26
CA ARG A 224 -1.80 -27.89 -4.96
C ARG A 224 -2.72 -27.42 -6.08
N LEU A 225 -2.38 -26.29 -6.72
CA LEU A 225 -3.05 -25.79 -7.90
C LEU A 225 -2.95 -26.79 -9.07
N GLU A 226 -1.75 -27.31 -9.34
CA GLU A 226 -1.51 -28.32 -10.36
C GLU A 226 -2.32 -29.60 -10.10
N GLN A 227 -2.36 -30.06 -8.84
CA GLN A 227 -3.21 -31.20 -8.46
C GLN A 227 -4.71 -30.95 -8.64
N LEU A 228 -5.16 -29.74 -8.39
CA LEU A 228 -6.56 -29.36 -8.59
C LEU A 228 -6.90 -29.22 -10.08
N GLN A 229 -5.98 -28.72 -10.88
CA GLN A 229 -6.13 -28.66 -12.34
C GLN A 229 -6.23 -30.07 -12.94
N ASN A 230 -5.34 -30.99 -12.58
CA ASN A 230 -5.39 -32.38 -13.03
C ASN A 230 -6.69 -33.08 -12.63
N LYS A 231 -7.17 -32.83 -11.39
CA LYS A 231 -8.49 -33.37 -10.97
C LYS A 231 -9.67 -32.72 -11.69
N ALA A 232 -9.56 -31.47 -12.08
CA ALA A 232 -10.58 -30.82 -12.87
C ALA A 232 -10.67 -31.40 -14.27
N GLU A 233 -9.50 -31.67 -14.90
CA GLU A 233 -9.41 -32.34 -16.21
C GLU A 233 -9.94 -33.77 -16.15
N GLU A 234 -9.57 -34.55 -15.11
CA GLU A 234 -10.14 -35.89 -14.88
C GLU A 234 -11.69 -35.84 -14.73
N ASN A 235 -12.20 -34.87 -13.98
CA ASN A 235 -13.64 -34.71 -13.79
C ASN A 235 -14.36 -34.30 -15.08
N GLU A 236 -13.72 -33.52 -15.93
CA GLU A 236 -14.27 -33.15 -17.24
C GLU A 236 -14.34 -34.37 -18.16
N SER A 237 -13.28 -35.14 -18.23
CA SER A 237 -13.26 -36.44 -18.96
C SER A 237 -14.33 -37.40 -18.46
N LEU A 238 -14.48 -37.56 -17.13
CA LEU A 238 -15.52 -38.40 -16.53
C LEU A 238 -16.94 -37.92 -16.86
N ARG A 239 -17.16 -36.61 -16.99
CA ARG A 239 -18.45 -36.06 -17.41
C ARG A 239 -18.75 -36.40 -18.86
N GLU A 240 -17.77 -36.25 -19.74
CA GLU A 240 -17.92 -36.65 -21.15
C GLU A 240 -18.25 -38.13 -21.31
N ASP A 241 -17.59 -39.00 -20.52
CA ASP A 241 -17.87 -40.43 -20.55
C ASP A 241 -19.25 -40.79 -19.96
N LEU A 242 -19.67 -40.06 -18.91
CA LEU A 242 -21.04 -40.18 -18.39
C LEU A 242 -22.12 -39.75 -19.39
N ASP A 243 -21.88 -38.70 -20.13
CA ASP A 243 -22.81 -38.23 -21.15
C ASP A 243 -22.89 -39.19 -22.34
N LYS A 244 -21.76 -39.79 -22.77
CA LYS A 244 -21.74 -40.89 -23.78
C LYS A 244 -22.54 -42.10 -23.29
N LEU A 245 -22.32 -42.53 -22.06
CA LEU A 245 -23.07 -43.67 -21.50
C LEU A 245 -24.57 -43.37 -21.35
N ARG A 246 -24.96 -42.14 -21.10
CA ARG A 246 -26.37 -41.72 -21.10
C ARG A 246 -27.00 -41.76 -22.45
N GLU A 247 -26.28 -41.38 -23.49
CA GLU A 247 -26.74 -41.48 -24.88
C GLU A 247 -26.88 -42.97 -25.29
N GLU A 248 -25.91 -43.80 -25.01
CA GLU A 248 -25.98 -45.26 -25.27
C GLU A 248 -27.17 -45.91 -24.56
N LEU A 249 -27.40 -45.52 -23.29
CA LEU A 249 -28.55 -46.01 -22.51
C LEU A 249 -29.89 -45.56 -23.07
N LYS A 250 -29.95 -44.37 -23.67
CA LYS A 250 -31.14 -43.87 -24.33
C LYS A 250 -31.40 -44.62 -25.62
N GLU A 251 -30.34 -44.86 -26.43
CA GLU A 251 -30.46 -45.69 -27.64
C GLU A 251 -30.86 -47.13 -27.33
N TYR A 252 -30.30 -47.70 -26.22
CA TYR A 252 -30.65 -49.05 -25.79
C TYR A 252 -32.13 -49.15 -25.38
N LYS A 253 -32.63 -48.17 -24.63
CA LYS A 253 -34.04 -48.08 -24.25
C LYS A 253 -34.96 -47.88 -25.46
N GLU A 254 -34.55 -47.11 -26.45
CA GLU A 254 -35.30 -46.93 -27.69
C GLU A 254 -35.34 -48.20 -28.54
N ARG A 255 -34.27 -49.04 -28.51
CA ARG A 255 -34.23 -50.36 -29.20
C ARG A 255 -35.01 -51.42 -28.44
N GLU A 256 -35.08 -51.38 -27.11
CA GLU A 256 -35.83 -52.36 -26.31
C GLU A 256 -37.30 -51.99 -26.06
N THR A 257 -37.77 -50.83 -26.51
CA THR A 257 -39.20 -50.65 -26.62
C THR A 257 -39.71 -51.56 -27.74
N PRO A 258 -40.29 -52.72 -27.45
CA PRO A 258 -40.99 -53.49 -28.48
C PRO A 258 -42.05 -52.51 -28.99
N GLU A 259 -42.11 -52.31 -30.31
CA GLU A 259 -43.30 -51.84 -30.96
C GLU A 259 -44.39 -52.85 -30.60
N TYR A 260 -45.03 -52.63 -29.45
CA TYR A 260 -46.34 -53.24 -29.23
C TYR A 260 -47.26 -52.49 -30.23
N VAL A 261 -47.25 -53.05 -31.46
CA VAL A 261 -48.33 -52.87 -32.41
C VAL A 261 -49.58 -53.26 -31.62
N TYR A 262 -50.31 -52.28 -31.17
CA TYR A 262 -51.68 -52.46 -30.72
C TYR A 262 -52.52 -52.83 -31.96
N GLY A 263 -52.28 -54.02 -32.45
CA GLY A 263 -53.23 -54.75 -33.26
C GLY A 263 -54.39 -55.10 -32.34
N LYS A 264 -55.58 -54.64 -32.75
CA LYS A 264 -56.87 -55.00 -32.14
C LYS A 264 -56.93 -56.50 -31.96
N GLY A 265 -56.52 -57.03 -30.85
CA GLY A 265 -56.57 -58.44 -30.51
C GLY A 265 -56.96 -58.56 -29.04
N TYR A 266 -58.18 -59.05 -28.84
CA TYR A 266 -58.84 -59.42 -27.63
C TYR A 266 -57.94 -59.80 -26.46
N LEU A 267 -57.78 -58.89 -25.49
CA LEU A 267 -57.34 -59.24 -24.13
C LEU A 267 -58.49 -59.97 -23.49
N SER A 268 -58.33 -61.23 -23.11
CA SER A 268 -59.31 -61.96 -22.34
C SER A 268 -59.66 -61.25 -21.03
N GLU A 269 -60.89 -61.27 -20.63
CA GLU A 269 -61.34 -60.59 -19.40
C GLU A 269 -60.46 -60.92 -18.18
N LYS A 270 -59.90 -62.11 -18.08
CA LYS A 270 -58.93 -62.51 -17.01
C LYS A 270 -57.68 -61.71 -16.94
N THR A 271 -57.21 -61.13 -18.05
CA THR A 271 -55.98 -60.30 -18.10
C THR A 271 -56.29 -58.86 -17.69
N LYS A 272 -57.53 -58.38 -17.84
CA LYS A 272 -58.00 -57.07 -17.35
C LYS A 272 -58.18 -57.01 -15.84
N GLU A 273 -58.63 -58.11 -15.22
CA GLU A 273 -58.78 -58.24 -13.77
C GLU A 273 -57.44 -58.26 -13.08
N ALA A 274 -56.43 -58.97 -13.59
CA ALA A 274 -55.09 -58.99 -13.02
C ALA A 274 -54.35 -57.62 -13.10
N PHE A 275 -54.70 -56.76 -14.05
CA PHE A 275 -54.08 -55.42 -14.17
C PHE A 275 -54.72 -54.41 -13.26
N ASN A 276 -56.00 -54.60 -12.85
CA ASN A 276 -56.70 -53.73 -11.91
C ASN A 276 -56.42 -54.06 -10.44
N GLU A 277 -55.91 -55.27 -10.12
CA GLU A 277 -55.45 -55.60 -8.78
C GLU A 277 -54.04 -55.11 -8.46
N PHE A 278 -53.29 -54.59 -9.43
CA PHE A 278 -51.90 -54.10 -9.25
C PHE A 278 -51.74 -52.58 -9.30
N MET A 279 -52.83 -51.83 -9.45
CA MET A 279 -52.88 -50.37 -9.32
C MET A 279 -53.64 -50.00 -8.03
#